data_368c665a7352d29dc9d5cccc9ed252ee
#
_entry.id   368c665a7352d29dc9d5cccc9ed252ee
#
_cell.length_a   1.000
_cell.length_b   1.000
_cell.length_c   1.000
_cell.angle_alpha   90.00
_cell.angle_beta   90.00
_cell.angle_gamma   90.00
#
_symmetry.space_group_name_H-M   'P 1'
#
loop_
_entity.id
_entity.type
_entity.pdbx_description
1 polymer ?
#
loop_
_entity_poly.entity_id
_entity_poly.type
_entity_poly.pdbx_seq_one_letter_code
_entity_poly.pdbx_strand_id
1 'polypeptide(L)'
;FSSIAHAGYVLVGFVALPQGSVVPPYGPASLLFYMMAYLFANMGAFACVIAFEKNFGSYQIKDYHGLSKHSPGLAIIMTLFLLSLAGIPPLAGFMAKYYVFLAGWQQFPWLVIIGLLTSVIALFYYANIIMQMYFSRGETSLIKARYDRPLLLTLILTAVGTIAVGIYPEP
;
A
#
# COMPACT_ATOMS: atom_id res chain seq x y z
N PHE A 1 -12.60 -2.09 -2.35
CA PHE A 1 -12.23 -1.67 -3.72
C PHE A 1 -10.71 -1.74 -3.96
N SER A 2 -9.87 -1.48 -2.95
CA SER A 2 -8.42 -1.54 -3.06
C SER A 2 -7.92 -2.90 -3.60
N SER A 3 -8.35 -4.00 -3.00
CA SER A 3 -7.93 -5.35 -3.39
C SER A 3 -8.27 -5.66 -4.86
N ILE A 4 -9.41 -5.17 -5.35
CA ILE A 4 -9.81 -5.34 -6.76
C ILE A 4 -8.85 -4.60 -7.69
N ALA A 5 -8.48 -3.36 -7.35
CA ALA A 5 -7.54 -2.57 -8.14
C ALA A 5 -6.15 -3.25 -8.17
N HIS A 6 -5.66 -3.71 -7.02
CA HIS A 6 -4.37 -4.41 -6.94
C HIS A 6 -4.38 -5.76 -7.68
N ALA A 7 -5.49 -6.52 -7.64
CA ALA A 7 -5.66 -7.70 -8.48
C ALA A 7 -5.59 -7.36 -9.97
N GLY A 8 -6.19 -6.23 -10.39
CA GLY A 8 -6.07 -5.71 -11.75
C GLY A 8 -4.62 -5.43 -12.17
N TYR A 9 -3.82 -4.82 -11.29
CA TYR A 9 -2.40 -4.57 -11.60
C TYR A 9 -1.59 -5.88 -11.69
N VAL A 10 -1.88 -6.88 -10.86
CA VAL A 10 -1.29 -8.23 -10.99
C VAL A 10 -1.65 -8.84 -12.34
N LEU A 11 -2.89 -8.69 -12.80
CA LEU A 11 -3.30 -9.19 -14.12
C LEU A 11 -2.57 -8.47 -15.26
N VAL A 12 -2.32 -7.16 -15.16
CA VAL A 12 -1.48 -6.44 -16.14
C VAL A 12 -0.08 -7.05 -16.20
N GLY A 13 0.53 -7.33 -15.03
CA GLY A 13 1.83 -8.01 -14.97
C GLY A 13 1.79 -9.42 -15.52
N PHE A 14 0.71 -10.16 -15.29
CA PHE A 14 0.54 -11.52 -15.81
C PHE A 14 0.43 -11.56 -17.35
N VAL A 15 -0.35 -10.66 -17.92
CA VAL A 15 -0.50 -10.53 -19.39
C VAL A 15 0.81 -10.06 -20.03
N ALA A 16 1.64 -9.31 -19.30
CA ALA A 16 2.95 -8.86 -19.73
C ALA A 16 4.06 -9.94 -19.64
N LEU A 17 3.72 -11.19 -19.31
CA LEU A 17 4.69 -12.29 -19.37
C LEU A 17 5.14 -12.55 -20.82
N PRO A 18 6.37 -13.08 -21.03
CA PRO A 18 6.89 -13.36 -22.36
C PRO A 18 5.93 -14.20 -23.20
N GLN A 19 5.61 -13.72 -24.41
CA GLN A 19 4.75 -14.40 -25.38
C GLN A 19 5.52 -14.56 -26.70
N GLY A 20 5.88 -15.78 -27.02
CA GLY A 20 6.66 -16.09 -28.23
C GLY A 20 8.02 -15.40 -28.24
N SER A 21 8.28 -14.56 -29.25
CA SER A 21 9.56 -13.82 -29.39
C SER A 21 9.58 -12.47 -28.64
N VAL A 22 8.46 -12.03 -28.07
CA VAL A 22 8.37 -10.77 -27.33
C VAL A 22 8.73 -11.02 -25.87
N VAL A 23 9.86 -10.47 -25.44
CA VAL A 23 10.33 -10.54 -24.05
C VAL A 23 10.31 -9.13 -23.47
N PRO A 24 9.30 -8.79 -22.67
CA PRO A 24 9.21 -7.47 -22.06
C PRO A 24 10.31 -7.30 -21.00
N PRO A 25 10.80 -6.06 -20.80
CA PRO A 25 11.75 -5.76 -19.74
C PRO A 25 11.12 -6.10 -18.38
N TYR A 26 11.85 -6.81 -17.55
CA TYR A 26 11.43 -7.21 -16.19
C TYR A 26 10.16 -8.07 -16.09
N GLY A 27 9.61 -8.63 -17.17
CA GLY A 27 8.35 -9.37 -17.22
C GLY A 27 8.00 -10.18 -15.95
N PRO A 28 8.51 -11.40 -15.76
CA PRO A 28 8.19 -12.20 -14.57
C PRO A 28 8.68 -11.56 -13.26
N ALA A 29 9.84 -10.91 -13.28
CA ALA A 29 10.42 -10.27 -12.11
C ALA A 29 9.54 -9.10 -11.61
N SER A 30 8.99 -8.29 -12.53
CA SER A 30 8.08 -7.19 -12.17
C SER A 30 6.83 -7.68 -11.44
N LEU A 31 6.29 -8.84 -11.86
CA LEU A 31 5.13 -9.45 -11.23
C LEU A 31 5.44 -9.92 -9.81
N LEU A 32 6.55 -10.64 -9.62
CA LEU A 32 6.99 -11.12 -8.31
C LEU A 32 7.31 -9.95 -7.36
N PHE A 33 8.01 -8.95 -7.87
CA PHE A 33 8.30 -7.73 -7.12
C PHE A 33 7.02 -7.01 -6.68
N TYR A 34 6.04 -6.90 -7.58
CA TYR A 34 4.74 -6.31 -7.25
C TYR A 34 4.02 -7.09 -6.14
N MET A 35 3.97 -8.41 -6.24
CA MET A 35 3.32 -9.25 -5.24
C MET A 35 3.99 -9.11 -3.87
N MET A 36 5.34 -9.06 -3.83
CA MET A 36 6.09 -8.86 -2.60
C MET A 36 5.83 -7.47 -1.98
N ALA A 37 5.90 -6.41 -2.77
CA ALA A 37 5.61 -5.04 -2.31
C ALA A 37 4.17 -4.90 -1.79
N TYR A 38 3.20 -5.48 -2.50
CA TYR A 38 1.80 -5.51 -2.10
C TYR A 38 1.60 -6.29 -0.80
N LEU A 39 2.26 -7.43 -0.63
CA LEU A 39 2.19 -8.23 0.59
C LEU A 39 2.63 -7.41 1.81
N PHE A 40 3.79 -6.76 1.77
CA PHE A 40 4.28 -5.95 2.88
C PHE A 40 3.32 -4.79 3.19
N ALA A 41 2.91 -4.02 2.19
CA ALA A 41 2.06 -2.86 2.41
C ALA A 41 0.65 -3.26 2.90
N ASN A 42 0.08 -4.33 2.35
CA ASN A 42 -1.25 -4.80 2.70
C ASN A 42 -1.29 -5.43 4.10
N MET A 43 -0.35 -6.33 4.41
CA MET A 43 -0.24 -6.92 5.76
C MET A 43 0.02 -5.85 6.82
N GLY A 44 0.86 -4.86 6.51
CA GLY A 44 1.12 -3.73 7.41
C GLY A 44 -0.11 -2.88 7.66
N ALA A 45 -0.88 -2.55 6.61
CA ALA A 45 -2.13 -1.79 6.75
C ALA A 45 -3.16 -2.54 7.59
N PHE A 46 -3.36 -3.85 7.36
CA PHE A 46 -4.27 -4.65 8.19
C PHE A 46 -3.77 -4.83 9.62
N ALA A 47 -2.47 -4.95 9.84
CA ALA A 47 -1.89 -4.95 11.20
C ALA A 47 -2.19 -3.65 11.94
N CYS A 48 -2.18 -2.50 11.25
CA CYS A 48 -2.62 -1.22 11.82
C CYS A 48 -4.12 -1.23 12.18
N VAL A 49 -4.98 -1.82 11.33
CA VAL A 49 -6.42 -1.96 11.62
C VAL A 49 -6.63 -2.82 12.86
N ILE A 50 -5.94 -3.95 12.98
CA ILE A 50 -6.01 -4.82 14.17
C ILE A 50 -5.51 -4.08 15.43
N ALA A 51 -4.42 -3.31 15.30
CA ALA A 51 -3.91 -2.49 16.38
C ALA A 51 -4.93 -1.44 16.82
N PHE A 52 -5.60 -0.82 15.87
CA PHE A 52 -6.64 0.16 16.13
C PHE A 52 -7.84 -0.49 16.84
N GLU A 53 -8.35 -1.59 16.31
CA GLU A 53 -9.48 -2.32 16.90
C GLU A 53 -9.20 -2.72 18.37
N LYS A 54 -8.02 -3.27 18.65
CA LYS A 54 -7.63 -3.67 20.01
C LYS A 54 -7.57 -2.52 21.01
N ASN A 55 -7.23 -1.31 20.56
CA ASN A 55 -7.06 -0.15 21.43
C ASN A 55 -8.33 0.74 21.52
N PHE A 56 -9.13 0.77 20.46
CA PHE A 56 -10.27 1.68 20.34
C PHE A 56 -11.62 0.95 20.23
N GLY A 57 -11.61 -0.38 20.07
CA GLY A 57 -12.84 -1.19 20.02
C GLY A 57 -13.66 -1.03 18.74
N SER A 58 -13.09 -0.46 17.69
CA SER A 58 -13.75 -0.24 16.40
C SER A 58 -12.83 -0.50 15.22
N TYR A 59 -13.43 -0.84 14.08
CA TYR A 59 -12.74 -1.01 12.79
C TYR A 59 -13.31 -0.10 11.69
N GLN A 60 -14.23 0.81 12.06
CA GLN A 60 -14.84 1.70 11.10
C GLN A 60 -13.92 2.87 10.74
N ILE A 61 -13.88 3.22 9.44
CA ILE A 61 -13.05 4.33 8.95
C ILE A 61 -13.42 5.66 9.64
N LYS A 62 -14.68 5.83 10.00
CA LYS A 62 -15.16 7.03 10.71
C LYS A 62 -14.46 7.24 12.05
N ASP A 63 -14.07 6.16 12.72
CA ASP A 63 -13.51 6.22 14.07
C ASP A 63 -12.01 6.53 14.07
N TYR A 64 -11.38 6.60 12.87
CA TYR A 64 -9.99 7.07 12.71
C TYR A 64 -9.84 8.58 12.87
N HIS A 65 -10.95 9.32 13.08
CA HIS A 65 -10.91 10.77 13.28
C HIS A 65 -9.96 11.18 14.40
N GLY A 66 -8.97 12.02 14.06
CA GLY A 66 -8.01 12.54 15.03
C GLY A 66 -7.01 11.50 15.56
N LEU A 67 -6.84 10.34 14.91
CA LEU A 67 -5.91 9.30 15.33
C LEU A 67 -4.50 9.83 15.56
N SER A 68 -4.05 10.79 14.76
CA SER A 68 -2.73 11.43 14.91
C SER A 68 -2.54 12.12 16.27
N LYS A 69 -3.62 12.56 16.91
CA LYS A 69 -3.59 13.17 18.24
C LYS A 69 -3.67 12.15 19.37
N HIS A 70 -4.41 11.06 19.16
CA HIS A 70 -4.59 9.99 20.14
C HIS A 70 -3.41 9.01 20.17
N SER A 71 -2.94 8.59 19.00
CA SER A 71 -1.84 7.64 18.82
C SER A 71 -1.01 7.99 17.59
N PRO A 72 -0.08 8.97 17.71
CA PRO A 72 0.69 9.47 16.56
C PRO A 72 1.53 8.38 15.89
N GLY A 73 2.09 7.44 16.65
CA GLY A 73 2.88 6.34 16.09
C GLY A 73 2.06 5.45 15.16
N LEU A 74 0.83 5.08 15.57
CA LEU A 74 -0.07 4.27 14.74
C LEU A 74 -0.50 5.04 13.48
N ALA A 75 -0.78 6.34 13.61
CA ALA A 75 -1.17 7.18 12.48
C ALA A 75 -0.04 7.29 11.44
N ILE A 76 1.21 7.46 11.87
CA ILE A 76 2.37 7.55 10.97
C ILE A 76 2.58 6.22 10.24
N ILE A 77 2.57 5.09 10.94
CA ILE A 77 2.78 3.76 10.34
C ILE A 77 1.64 3.43 9.36
N MET A 78 0.38 3.71 9.73
CA MET A 78 -0.76 3.54 8.83
C MET A 78 -0.62 4.41 7.57
N THR A 79 -0.22 5.67 7.74
CA THR A 79 0.02 6.59 6.62
C THR A 79 1.08 6.06 5.67
N LEU A 80 2.19 5.51 6.18
CA LEU A 80 3.25 4.91 5.38
C LEU A 80 2.70 3.79 4.46
N PHE A 81 1.88 2.88 5.02
CA PHE A 81 1.29 1.81 4.22
C PHE A 81 0.28 2.32 3.20
N LEU A 82 -0.58 3.28 3.59
CA LEU A 82 -1.56 3.87 2.67
C LEU A 82 -0.89 4.63 1.52
N LEU A 83 0.20 5.36 1.78
CA LEU A 83 1.00 6.03 0.74
C LEU A 83 1.69 5.01 -0.19
N SER A 84 2.17 3.89 0.36
CA SER A 84 2.74 2.81 -0.45
C SER A 84 1.67 2.18 -1.35
N LEU A 85 0.49 1.84 -0.82
CA LEU A 85 -0.62 1.29 -1.61
C LEU A 85 -1.12 2.30 -2.66
N ALA A 86 -1.13 3.58 -2.34
CA ALA A 86 -1.42 4.65 -3.30
C ALA A 86 -0.39 4.70 -4.44
N GLY A 87 0.85 4.31 -4.16
CA GLY A 87 1.95 4.36 -5.13
C GLY A 87 2.65 5.72 -5.14
N ILE A 88 2.97 6.26 -3.96
CA ILE A 88 3.72 7.51 -3.83
C ILE A 88 5.20 7.21 -3.61
N PRO A 89 6.13 7.85 -4.39
CA PRO A 89 7.56 7.70 -4.17
C PRO A 89 7.97 8.19 -2.76
N PRO A 90 9.00 7.62 -2.14
CA PRO A 90 9.91 6.56 -2.58
C PRO A 90 9.53 5.14 -2.09
N LEU A 91 8.26 4.85 -1.91
CA LEU A 91 7.79 3.59 -1.29
C LEU A 91 7.69 2.44 -2.30
N ALA A 92 7.70 1.20 -1.78
CA ALA A 92 7.68 -0.03 -2.58
C ALA A 92 6.52 -0.09 -3.58
N GLY A 93 5.33 0.39 -3.22
CA GLY A 93 4.16 0.37 -4.08
C GLY A 93 4.28 1.21 -5.35
N PHE A 94 5.04 2.33 -5.30
CA PHE A 94 5.34 3.11 -6.50
C PHE A 94 6.23 2.32 -7.46
N MET A 95 7.35 1.78 -6.98
CA MET A 95 8.29 1.03 -7.81
C MET A 95 7.64 -0.24 -8.37
N ALA A 96 6.82 -0.91 -7.59
CA ALA A 96 6.08 -2.09 -8.02
C ALA A 96 5.13 -1.78 -9.20
N LYS A 97 4.35 -0.70 -9.11
CA LYS A 97 3.48 -0.25 -10.20
C LYS A 97 4.29 0.16 -11.43
N TYR A 98 5.40 0.88 -11.21
CA TYR A 98 6.28 1.32 -12.28
C TYR A 98 6.79 0.14 -13.13
N TYR A 99 7.32 -0.90 -12.50
CA TYR A 99 7.85 -2.07 -13.22
C TYR A 99 6.75 -2.86 -13.93
N VAL A 100 5.61 -3.07 -13.29
CA VAL A 100 4.48 -3.78 -13.91
C VAL A 100 3.93 -3.01 -15.11
N PHE A 101 3.81 -1.69 -15.02
CA PHE A 101 3.34 -0.86 -16.11
C PHE A 101 4.37 -0.76 -17.24
N LEU A 102 5.66 -0.70 -16.89
CA LEU A 102 6.74 -0.73 -17.88
C LEU A 102 6.73 -2.05 -18.68
N ALA A 103 6.58 -3.19 -17.99
CA ALA A 103 6.48 -4.50 -18.63
C ALA A 103 5.24 -4.60 -19.53
N GLY A 104 4.09 -4.08 -19.10
CA GLY A 104 2.84 -4.12 -19.86
C GLY A 104 2.78 -3.16 -21.03
N TRP A 105 3.58 -2.09 -21.00
CA TRP A 105 3.50 -1.01 -22.01
C TRP A 105 3.76 -1.46 -23.43
N GLN A 106 4.70 -2.37 -23.63
CA GLN A 106 5.09 -2.81 -24.98
C GLN A 106 4.03 -3.67 -25.67
N GLN A 107 3.25 -4.42 -24.89
CA GLN A 107 2.27 -5.37 -25.47
C GLN A 107 0.84 -4.83 -25.40
N PHE A 108 0.47 -4.19 -24.30
CA PHE A 108 -0.89 -3.76 -24.01
C PHE A 108 -0.94 -2.34 -23.40
N PRO A 109 -0.54 -1.30 -24.16
CA PRO A 109 -0.48 0.07 -23.63
C PRO A 109 -1.83 0.58 -23.11
N TRP A 110 -2.92 0.16 -23.71
CA TRP A 110 -4.28 0.53 -23.27
C TRP A 110 -4.63 0.00 -21.88
N LEU A 111 -4.18 -1.22 -21.52
CA LEU A 111 -4.34 -1.77 -20.17
C LEU A 111 -3.54 -0.97 -19.15
N VAL A 112 -2.34 -0.54 -19.50
CA VAL A 112 -1.51 0.30 -18.65
C VAL A 112 -2.17 1.65 -18.40
N ILE A 113 -2.77 2.27 -19.44
CA ILE A 113 -3.51 3.53 -19.29
C ILE A 113 -4.68 3.36 -18.31
N ILE A 114 -5.46 2.28 -18.44
CA ILE A 114 -6.55 1.98 -17.51
C ILE A 114 -5.98 1.78 -16.09
N GLY A 115 -4.87 1.06 -15.95
CA GLY A 115 -4.19 0.86 -14.67
C GLY A 115 -3.74 2.17 -14.03
N LEU A 116 -3.18 3.10 -14.80
CA LEU A 116 -2.80 4.43 -14.33
C LEU A 116 -4.01 5.23 -13.85
N LEU A 117 -5.09 5.26 -14.62
CA LEU A 117 -6.33 5.96 -14.23
C LEU A 117 -6.93 5.38 -12.94
N THR A 118 -7.00 4.07 -12.81
CA THR A 118 -7.49 3.43 -11.57
C THR A 118 -6.54 3.69 -10.40
N SER A 119 -5.24 3.85 -10.61
CA SER A 119 -4.28 4.24 -9.58
C SER A 119 -4.52 5.66 -9.05
N VAL A 120 -4.88 6.60 -9.92
CA VAL A 120 -5.28 7.96 -9.53
C VAL A 120 -6.55 7.94 -8.68
N ILE A 121 -7.55 7.12 -9.06
CA ILE A 121 -8.77 6.95 -8.26
C ILE A 121 -8.42 6.34 -6.89
N ALA A 122 -7.49 5.37 -6.86
CA ALA A 122 -7.04 4.76 -5.62
C ALA A 122 -6.39 5.76 -4.66
N LEU A 123 -5.59 6.69 -5.17
CA LEU A 123 -4.99 7.76 -4.40
C LEU A 123 -6.05 8.55 -3.62
N PHE A 124 -7.20 8.83 -4.23
CA PHE A 124 -8.25 9.62 -3.62
C PHE A 124 -8.83 8.98 -2.35
N TYR A 125 -9.14 7.68 -2.38
CA TYR A 125 -9.70 7.03 -1.18
C TYR A 125 -8.65 6.78 -0.08
N TYR A 126 -7.38 6.56 -0.43
CA TYR A 126 -6.31 6.49 0.58
C TYR A 126 -6.05 7.85 1.22
N ALA A 127 -6.01 8.92 0.40
CA ALA A 127 -5.86 10.29 0.89
C ALA A 127 -7.01 10.68 1.84
N ASN A 128 -8.24 10.25 1.54
CA ASN A 128 -9.38 10.51 2.41
C ASN A 128 -9.21 9.90 3.80
N ILE A 129 -8.69 8.67 3.91
CA ILE A 129 -8.41 8.04 5.21
C ILE A 129 -7.33 8.83 5.95
N ILE A 130 -6.24 9.21 5.27
CA ILE A 130 -5.16 10.01 5.85
C ILE A 130 -5.71 11.35 6.34
N MET A 131 -6.52 12.05 5.54
CA MET A 131 -7.14 13.31 5.95
C MET A 131 -7.99 13.14 7.22
N GLN A 132 -8.76 12.08 7.34
CA GLN A 132 -9.53 11.82 8.55
C GLN A 132 -8.64 11.62 9.77
N MET A 133 -7.52 10.91 9.64
CA MET A 133 -6.59 10.69 10.75
C MET A 133 -5.92 11.97 11.26
N TYR A 134 -5.66 12.95 10.36
CA TYR A 134 -4.86 14.13 10.71
C TYR A 134 -5.67 15.42 10.89
N PHE A 135 -6.71 15.64 10.07
CA PHE A 135 -7.41 16.95 10.00
C PHE A 135 -8.74 16.99 10.77
N SER A 136 -9.19 15.88 11.30
CA SER A 136 -10.42 15.85 12.06
C SER A 136 -10.22 16.38 13.49
N ARG A 137 -11.22 17.12 14.01
CA ARG A 137 -11.25 17.65 15.39
C ARG A 137 -11.72 16.54 16.34
N GLY A 138 -10.81 15.69 16.79
CA GLY A 138 -11.05 14.75 17.88
C GLY A 138 -10.73 15.40 19.24
N GLU A 139 -11.38 14.95 20.31
CA GLU A 139 -11.00 15.30 21.68
C GLU A 139 -9.60 14.74 21.99
N THR A 140 -8.78 15.57 22.65
CA THR A 140 -7.35 15.27 22.87
C THR A 140 -7.17 14.42 24.13
N SER A 141 -7.51 13.14 24.09
CA SER A 141 -7.02 12.18 25.09
C SER A 141 -5.95 11.31 24.45
N LEU A 142 -4.70 11.48 24.86
CA LEU A 142 -3.61 10.60 24.45
C LEU A 142 -3.86 9.19 24.99
N ILE A 143 -4.26 8.28 24.13
CA ILE A 143 -4.38 6.87 24.48
C ILE A 143 -3.04 6.21 24.14
N LYS A 144 -2.36 5.72 25.15
CA LYS A 144 -1.13 4.97 24.94
C LYS A 144 -1.49 3.61 24.34
N ALA A 145 -1.40 3.50 23.03
CA ALA A 145 -1.71 2.26 22.31
C ALA A 145 -0.85 1.12 22.85
N ARG A 146 -1.49 0.01 23.23
CA ARG A 146 -0.82 -1.23 23.62
C ARG A 146 -0.69 -2.14 22.41
N TYR A 147 0.52 -2.60 22.16
CA TYR A 147 0.81 -3.54 21.09
C TYR A 147 1.28 -4.86 21.67
N ASP A 148 0.65 -5.95 21.29
CA ASP A 148 1.16 -7.29 21.57
C ASP A 148 2.47 -7.49 20.82
N ARG A 149 3.40 -8.27 21.40
CA ARG A 149 4.71 -8.53 20.78
C ARG A 149 4.62 -9.01 19.32
N PRO A 150 3.76 -9.98 18.95
CA PRO A 150 3.65 -10.43 17.56
C PRO A 150 3.13 -9.32 16.64
N LEU A 151 2.18 -8.51 17.08
CA LEU A 151 1.64 -7.39 16.31
C LEU A 151 2.71 -6.32 16.06
N LEU A 152 3.48 -5.98 17.08
CA LEU A 152 4.59 -5.03 16.96
C LEU A 152 5.67 -5.53 15.99
N LEU A 153 6.04 -6.82 16.07
CA LEU A 153 6.98 -7.43 15.11
C LEU A 153 6.46 -7.37 13.68
N THR A 154 5.19 -7.67 13.47
CA THR A 154 4.55 -7.56 12.14
C THR A 154 4.61 -6.13 11.61
N LEU A 155 4.26 -5.13 12.43
CA LEU A 155 4.31 -3.71 12.03
C LEU A 155 5.73 -3.27 11.65
N ILE A 156 6.73 -3.65 12.45
CA ILE A 156 8.12 -3.30 12.17
C ILE A 156 8.61 -3.99 10.90
N LEU A 157 8.40 -5.29 10.77
CA LEU A 157 8.87 -6.07 9.64
C LEU A 157 8.24 -5.61 8.32
N THR A 158 6.94 -5.34 8.34
CA THR A 158 6.23 -4.85 7.13
C THR A 158 6.61 -3.41 6.80
N ALA A 159 6.83 -2.54 7.78
CA ALA A 159 7.28 -1.17 7.55
C ALA A 159 8.70 -1.14 6.98
N VAL A 160 9.63 -1.90 7.57
CA VAL A 160 11.00 -2.03 7.06
C VAL A 160 11.00 -2.62 5.66
N GLY A 161 10.21 -3.69 5.40
CA GLY A 161 10.07 -4.29 4.08
C GLY A 161 9.53 -3.30 3.03
N THR A 162 8.51 -2.52 3.39
CA THR A 162 7.93 -1.51 2.48
C THR A 162 8.93 -0.40 2.13
N ILE A 163 9.76 0.03 3.08
CA ILE A 163 10.77 1.05 2.85
C ILE A 163 11.97 0.48 2.09
N ALA A 164 12.48 -0.68 2.51
CA ALA A 164 13.66 -1.31 1.91
C ALA A 164 13.42 -1.65 0.43
N VAL A 165 12.29 -2.27 0.11
CA VAL A 165 11.89 -2.60 -1.26
C VAL A 165 11.65 -1.34 -2.10
N GLY A 166 11.26 -0.22 -1.49
CA GLY A 166 11.09 1.06 -2.19
C GLY A 166 12.41 1.76 -2.52
N ILE A 167 13.41 1.67 -1.60
CA ILE A 167 14.71 2.35 -1.76
C ILE A 167 15.67 1.54 -2.64
N TYR A 168 15.62 0.20 -2.56
CA TYR A 168 16.43 -0.71 -3.38
C TYR A 168 15.51 -1.53 -4.30
N PRO A 169 14.98 -0.93 -5.36
CA PRO A 169 14.02 -1.56 -6.23
C PRO A 169 14.72 -2.38 -7.32
N GLU A 170 15.34 -3.47 -6.96
CA GLU A 170 15.84 -4.45 -7.91
C GLU A 170 14.77 -5.56 -8.07
N PRO A 171 14.11 -5.63 -9.24
CA PRO A 171 13.12 -6.64 -9.53
C PRO A 171 13.73 -8.01 -9.91
#